data_9e521db3db6cc50ffa2ca9be4f0d72e0
#
_entry.id   9e521db3db6cc50ffa2ca9be4f0d72e0
#
_cell.length_a   1.000
_cell.length_b   1.000
_cell.length_c   1.000
_cell.angle_alpha   90.00
_cell.angle_beta   90.00
_cell.angle_gamma   90.00
#
_symmetry.space_group_name_H-M   'P 1'
#
loop_
_entity.id
_entity.type
_entity.pdbx_description
1 polymer ?
#
loop_
_entity_poly.entity_id
_entity_poly.type
_entity_poly.pdbx_seq_one_letter_code
_entity_poly.pdbx_strand_id
1 'polypeptide(L)'
;ELAVEFASRDASLSHRGEGVYGASFVAALAAAIPASVDLADAIDTAVRFIPADSAAASAVRLGRELAGSDDAVDRLHDEYRDLSPVHTVNNLAVVVWALCASEGDFSAAVGNAVAAGWDTDCNGATVGGLFGLTGKPIPESWTRPWQGRVGLGLAGYSELPVDDLVDRTVAVARTLQ
;
A
#
# COMPACT_ATOMS: atom_id res chain seq x y z
N GLU A 1 -2.56 13.65 -9.09
CA GLU A 1 -3.71 13.54 -10.01
C GLU A 1 -3.50 12.45 -11.04
N LEU A 2 -2.42 12.48 -11.85
CA LEU A 2 -2.17 11.52 -12.93
C LEU A 2 -2.13 10.05 -12.44
N ALA A 3 -1.49 9.78 -11.31
CA ALA A 3 -1.44 8.44 -10.72
C ALA A 3 -2.84 7.90 -10.40
N VAL A 4 -3.72 8.77 -9.88
CA VAL A 4 -5.12 8.42 -9.57
C VAL A 4 -5.92 8.15 -10.84
N GLU A 5 -5.74 8.98 -11.88
CA GLU A 5 -6.40 8.78 -13.17
C GLU A 5 -6.06 7.39 -13.75
N PHE A 6 -4.78 7.03 -13.79
CA PHE A 6 -4.35 5.74 -14.31
C PHE A 6 -4.86 4.58 -13.47
N ALA A 7 -4.74 4.66 -12.14
CA ALA A 7 -5.22 3.62 -11.24
C ALA A 7 -6.74 3.44 -11.31
N SER A 8 -7.51 4.53 -11.39
CA SER A 8 -8.96 4.46 -11.55
C SER A 8 -9.38 3.80 -12.87
N ARG A 9 -8.70 4.13 -13.96
CA ARG A 9 -8.98 3.54 -15.27
C ARG A 9 -8.67 2.04 -15.28
N ASP A 10 -7.52 1.64 -14.75
CA ASP A 10 -7.11 0.25 -14.64
C ASP A 10 -8.06 -0.55 -13.74
N ALA A 11 -8.30 -0.08 -12.52
CA ALA A 11 -9.21 -0.73 -11.59
C ALA A 11 -10.64 -0.87 -12.11
N SER A 12 -11.11 0.08 -12.94
CA SER A 12 -12.46 0.05 -13.52
C SER A 12 -12.69 -1.10 -14.52
N LEU A 13 -11.63 -1.78 -14.98
CA LEU A 13 -11.74 -2.97 -15.81
C LEU A 13 -12.36 -4.14 -15.04
N SER A 14 -12.10 -4.24 -13.74
CA SER A 14 -12.49 -5.38 -12.89
C SER A 14 -13.31 -5.00 -11.67
N HIS A 15 -13.29 -3.74 -11.23
CA HIS A 15 -13.90 -3.27 -9.99
C HIS A 15 -14.88 -2.12 -10.23
N ARG A 16 -15.68 -1.82 -9.17
CA ARG A 16 -16.61 -0.68 -9.10
C ARG A 16 -16.56 -0.10 -7.68
N GLY A 17 -16.99 1.16 -7.53
CA GLY A 17 -17.15 1.81 -6.22
C GLY A 17 -15.90 1.68 -5.35
N GLU A 18 -16.04 1.04 -4.19
CA GLU A 18 -14.98 0.93 -3.18
C GLU A 18 -13.68 0.30 -3.71
N GLY A 19 -13.75 -0.65 -4.64
CA GLY A 19 -12.56 -1.23 -5.26
C GLY A 19 -11.77 -0.21 -6.08
N VAL A 20 -12.45 0.67 -6.80
CA VAL A 20 -11.81 1.78 -7.55
C VAL A 20 -11.28 2.84 -6.57
N TYR A 21 -12.03 3.14 -5.51
CA TYR A 21 -11.61 4.12 -4.50
C TYR A 21 -10.36 3.66 -3.74
N GLY A 22 -10.29 2.38 -3.37
CA GLY A 22 -9.08 1.80 -2.75
C GLY A 22 -7.85 1.91 -3.64
N ALA A 23 -7.97 1.56 -4.93
CA ALA A 23 -6.89 1.70 -5.91
C ALA A 23 -6.45 3.17 -6.07
N SER A 24 -7.42 4.09 -6.15
CA SER A 24 -7.18 5.54 -6.25
C SER A 24 -6.45 6.08 -5.03
N PHE A 25 -6.85 5.66 -3.83
CA PHE A 25 -6.21 6.05 -2.58
C PHE A 25 -4.75 5.57 -2.53
N VAL A 26 -4.49 4.29 -2.81
CA VAL A 26 -3.13 3.73 -2.78
C VAL A 26 -2.22 4.41 -3.80
N ALA A 27 -2.71 4.68 -5.01
CA ALA A 27 -1.96 5.40 -6.03
C ALA A 27 -1.68 6.87 -5.64
N ALA A 28 -2.65 7.54 -5.03
CA ALA A 28 -2.49 8.89 -4.50
C ALA A 28 -1.45 8.91 -3.36
N LEU A 29 -1.53 7.94 -2.44
CA LEU A 29 -0.61 7.81 -1.31
C LEU A 29 0.83 7.53 -1.79
N ALA A 30 0.99 6.62 -2.75
CA ALA A 30 2.30 6.34 -3.35
C ALA A 30 2.91 7.59 -3.98
N ALA A 31 2.11 8.40 -4.67
CA ALA A 31 2.58 9.65 -5.27
C ALA A 31 2.84 10.76 -4.24
N ALA A 32 2.12 10.76 -3.12
CA ALA A 32 2.23 11.78 -2.07
C ALA A 32 3.44 11.56 -1.14
N ILE A 33 3.75 10.31 -0.76
CA ILE A 33 4.80 9.98 0.22
C ILE A 33 6.13 10.70 -0.05
N PRO A 34 6.70 10.68 -1.27
CA PRO A 34 8.00 11.33 -1.52
C PRO A 34 7.97 12.86 -1.44
N ALA A 35 6.78 13.47 -1.49
CA ALA A 35 6.59 14.92 -1.50
C ALA A 35 6.03 15.47 -0.18
N SER A 36 5.66 14.61 0.76
CA SER A 36 5.05 14.96 2.04
C SER A 36 6.09 15.08 3.14
N VAL A 37 5.74 15.84 4.19
CA VAL A 37 6.61 16.02 5.38
C VAL A 37 6.71 14.71 6.17
N ASP A 38 5.60 14.00 6.27
CA ASP A 38 5.49 12.71 6.95
C ASP A 38 4.35 11.85 6.36
N LEU A 39 4.16 10.66 6.92
CA LEU A 39 3.13 9.72 6.46
C LEU A 39 1.71 10.27 6.71
N ALA A 40 1.49 11.03 7.79
CA ALA A 40 0.18 11.58 8.11
C ALA A 40 -0.24 12.61 7.05
N ASP A 41 0.67 13.50 6.66
CA ASP A 41 0.48 14.49 5.57
C ASP A 41 0.22 13.80 4.22
N ALA A 42 0.95 12.70 3.93
CA ALA A 42 0.72 11.91 2.73
C ALA A 42 -0.67 11.28 2.70
N ILE A 43 -1.14 10.71 3.82
CA ILE A 43 -2.49 10.13 3.95
C ILE A 43 -3.56 11.22 3.82
N ASP A 44 -3.37 12.39 4.46
CA ASP A 44 -4.28 13.53 4.35
C ASP A 44 -4.39 14.06 2.91
N THR A 45 -3.31 13.99 2.17
CA THR A 45 -3.31 14.32 0.75
C THR A 45 -4.04 13.25 -0.07
N ALA A 46 -3.74 11.99 0.17
CA ALA A 46 -4.30 10.88 -0.61
C ALA A 46 -5.81 10.72 -0.42
N VAL A 47 -6.33 10.90 0.80
CA VAL A 47 -7.76 10.71 1.10
C VAL A 47 -8.66 11.70 0.35
N ARG A 48 -8.13 12.83 -0.11
CA ARG A 48 -8.89 13.84 -0.89
C ARG A 48 -9.26 13.36 -2.30
N PHE A 49 -8.66 12.27 -2.78
CA PHE A 49 -8.91 11.70 -4.09
C PHE A 49 -10.01 10.64 -4.11
N ILE A 50 -10.64 10.37 -2.98
CA ILE A 50 -11.77 9.44 -2.85
C ILE A 50 -12.97 10.14 -2.21
N PRO A 51 -14.22 9.68 -2.45
CA PRO A 51 -15.41 10.29 -1.82
C PRO A 51 -15.30 10.22 -0.30
N ALA A 52 -15.53 11.35 0.37
CA ALA A 52 -15.38 11.49 1.82
C ALA A 52 -16.37 10.61 2.63
N ASP A 53 -17.50 10.27 2.03
CA ASP A 53 -18.57 9.42 2.57
C ASP A 53 -18.45 7.95 2.16
N SER A 54 -17.38 7.57 1.44
CA SER A 54 -17.15 6.18 1.03
C SER A 54 -16.72 5.30 2.20
N ALA A 55 -16.94 3.98 2.07
CA ALA A 55 -16.42 3.00 3.01
C ALA A 55 -14.87 2.96 2.99
N ALA A 56 -14.25 3.20 1.84
CA ALA A 56 -12.79 3.34 1.73
C ALA A 56 -12.26 4.50 2.58
N ALA A 57 -12.91 5.69 2.54
CA ALA A 57 -12.50 6.81 3.39
C ALA A 57 -12.71 6.51 4.89
N SER A 58 -13.75 5.77 5.24
CA SER A 58 -13.98 5.30 6.61
C SER A 58 -12.92 4.31 7.07
N ALA A 59 -12.50 3.39 6.18
CA ALA A 59 -11.41 2.44 6.45
C ALA A 59 -10.07 3.15 6.72
N VAL A 60 -9.76 4.19 5.93
CA VAL A 60 -8.56 5.02 6.16
C VAL A 60 -8.60 5.69 7.54
N ARG A 61 -9.75 6.27 7.92
CA ARG A 61 -9.91 6.90 9.26
C ARG A 61 -9.72 5.87 10.38
N LEU A 62 -10.40 4.73 10.29
CA LEU A 62 -10.31 3.66 11.30
C LEU A 62 -8.88 3.14 11.45
N GLY A 63 -8.18 2.86 10.34
CA GLY A 63 -6.80 2.41 10.38
C GLY A 63 -5.87 3.39 11.10
N ARG A 64 -6.04 4.69 10.88
CA ARG A 64 -5.30 5.75 11.60
C ARG A 64 -5.64 5.79 13.09
N GLU A 65 -6.93 5.75 13.42
CA GLU A 65 -7.40 5.82 14.81
C GLU A 65 -6.88 4.66 15.67
N LEU A 66 -6.73 3.49 15.05
CA LEU A 66 -6.28 2.28 15.74
C LEU A 66 -4.77 2.13 15.85
N ALA A 67 -3.97 3.02 15.27
CA ALA A 67 -2.51 2.87 15.19
C ALA A 67 -1.80 2.72 16.55
N GLY A 68 -2.36 3.30 17.62
CA GLY A 68 -1.82 3.21 18.97
C GLY A 68 -2.58 2.25 19.90
N SER A 69 -3.47 1.40 19.36
CA SER A 69 -4.34 0.53 20.17
C SER A 69 -3.81 -0.90 20.21
N ASP A 70 -3.72 -1.47 21.41
CA ASP A 70 -3.28 -2.87 21.59
C ASP A 70 -4.30 -3.88 21.06
N ASP A 71 -5.59 -3.50 20.97
CA ASP A 71 -6.70 -4.29 20.46
C ASP A 71 -7.06 -3.98 19.00
N ALA A 72 -6.19 -3.29 18.27
CA ALA A 72 -6.46 -2.80 16.93
C ALA A 72 -6.93 -3.90 15.96
N VAL A 73 -6.25 -5.04 15.96
CA VAL A 73 -6.58 -6.16 15.05
C VAL A 73 -7.95 -6.72 15.37
N ASP A 74 -8.28 -6.94 16.65
CA ASP A 74 -9.58 -7.45 17.07
C ASP A 74 -10.70 -6.48 16.64
N ARG A 75 -10.50 -5.19 16.82
CA ARG A 75 -11.45 -4.15 16.41
C ARG A 75 -11.63 -4.06 14.90
N LEU A 76 -10.57 -4.21 14.12
CA LEU A 76 -10.66 -4.30 12.66
C LEU A 76 -11.49 -5.53 12.24
N HIS A 77 -11.22 -6.68 12.85
CA HIS A 77 -11.98 -7.91 12.57
C HIS A 77 -13.45 -7.81 13.01
N ASP A 78 -13.72 -7.14 14.11
CA ASP A 78 -15.09 -6.89 14.57
C ASP A 78 -15.88 -5.97 13.64
N GLU A 79 -15.25 -4.88 13.19
CA GLU A 79 -15.89 -3.90 12.28
C GLU A 79 -16.21 -4.54 10.91
N TYR A 80 -15.30 -5.36 10.38
CA TYR A 80 -15.42 -5.91 9.03
C TYR A 80 -15.74 -7.40 8.98
N ARG A 81 -16.32 -7.97 10.04
CA ARG A 81 -16.61 -9.41 10.20
C ARG A 81 -17.43 -10.02 9.06
N ASP A 82 -18.29 -9.21 8.42
CA ASP A 82 -19.20 -9.64 7.37
C ASP A 82 -18.63 -9.47 5.95
N LEU A 83 -17.40 -8.93 5.84
CA LEU A 83 -16.73 -8.76 4.56
C LEU A 83 -15.90 -9.99 4.20
N SER A 84 -15.76 -10.24 2.89
CA SER A 84 -14.82 -11.25 2.39
C SER A 84 -13.39 -10.93 2.82
N PRO A 85 -12.55 -11.94 3.12
CA PRO A 85 -11.13 -11.73 3.44
C PRO A 85 -10.35 -10.93 2.40
N VAL A 86 -10.77 -10.98 1.14
CA VAL A 86 -10.14 -10.24 0.01
C VAL A 86 -10.90 -8.95 -0.36
N HIS A 87 -11.80 -8.46 0.48
CA HIS A 87 -12.53 -7.25 0.18
C HIS A 87 -11.65 -6.01 0.36
N THR A 88 -11.77 -5.03 -0.54
CA THR A 88 -10.92 -3.82 -0.55
C THR A 88 -10.96 -3.05 0.78
N VAL A 89 -12.13 -2.89 1.38
CA VAL A 89 -12.34 -1.98 2.52
C VAL A 89 -11.59 -2.45 3.78
N ASN A 90 -11.75 -3.72 4.17
CA ASN A 90 -11.06 -4.26 5.34
C ASN A 90 -9.53 -4.31 5.13
N ASN A 91 -9.08 -4.71 3.94
CA ASN A 91 -7.65 -4.75 3.62
C ASN A 91 -7.04 -3.34 3.58
N LEU A 92 -7.77 -2.35 3.07
CA LEU A 92 -7.33 -0.95 3.12
C LEU A 92 -7.13 -0.45 4.56
N ALA A 93 -8.07 -0.79 5.46
CA ALA A 93 -7.94 -0.43 6.88
C ALA A 93 -6.68 -1.07 7.51
N VAL A 94 -6.38 -2.34 7.22
CA VAL A 94 -5.15 -3.02 7.65
C VAL A 94 -3.90 -2.34 7.11
N VAL A 95 -3.86 -2.00 5.83
CA VAL A 95 -2.71 -1.33 5.20
C VAL A 95 -2.42 0.00 5.89
N VAL A 96 -3.44 0.83 6.10
CA VAL A 96 -3.28 2.14 6.75
C VAL A 96 -2.87 1.97 8.21
N TRP A 97 -3.54 1.08 8.95
CA TRP A 97 -3.18 0.78 10.33
C TRP A 97 -1.72 0.32 10.45
N ALA A 98 -1.30 -0.65 9.67
CA ALA A 98 0.03 -1.22 9.75
C ALA A 98 1.13 -0.18 9.45
N LEU A 99 0.91 0.69 8.47
CA LEU A 99 1.82 1.80 8.17
C LEU A 99 1.91 2.79 9.35
N CYS A 100 0.76 3.19 9.91
CA CYS A 100 0.73 4.16 11.01
C CYS A 100 1.28 3.58 12.32
N ALA A 101 0.96 2.33 12.66
CA ALA A 101 1.40 1.63 13.86
C ALA A 101 2.87 1.22 13.84
N SER A 102 3.54 1.28 12.68
CA SER A 102 4.94 0.87 12.52
C SER A 102 5.95 1.86 13.11
N GLU A 103 5.54 3.09 13.40
CA GLU A 103 6.42 4.18 13.85
C GLU A 103 7.66 4.38 12.93
N GLY A 104 7.54 3.94 11.69
CA GLY A 104 8.59 4.03 10.69
C GLY A 104 9.63 2.91 10.75
N ASP A 105 9.31 1.78 11.35
CA ASP A 105 10.06 0.53 11.24
C ASP A 105 9.47 -0.36 10.13
N PHE A 106 10.31 -0.77 9.17
CA PHE A 106 9.89 -1.61 8.04
C PHE A 106 9.37 -2.98 8.48
N SER A 107 10.08 -3.61 9.42
CA SER A 107 9.72 -4.96 9.87
C SER A 107 8.41 -4.96 10.63
N ALA A 108 8.17 -3.92 11.45
CA ALA A 108 6.89 -3.72 12.12
C ALA A 108 5.77 -3.47 11.10
N ALA A 109 5.98 -2.60 10.10
CA ALA A 109 4.98 -2.30 9.08
C ALA A 109 4.50 -3.56 8.34
N VAL A 110 5.43 -4.30 7.74
CA VAL A 110 5.11 -5.52 6.99
C VAL A 110 4.63 -6.63 7.92
N GLY A 111 5.26 -6.80 9.09
CA GLY A 111 4.88 -7.80 10.07
C GLY A 111 3.47 -7.60 10.60
N ASN A 112 3.09 -6.38 10.93
CA ASN A 112 1.73 -6.02 11.37
C ASN A 112 0.69 -6.32 10.29
N ALA A 113 0.97 -5.92 9.03
CA ALA A 113 0.06 -6.16 7.91
C ALA A 113 -0.22 -7.65 7.69
N VAL A 114 0.83 -8.48 7.78
CA VAL A 114 0.70 -9.94 7.61
C VAL A 114 0.04 -10.59 8.83
N ALA A 115 0.42 -10.18 10.05
CA ALA A 115 -0.14 -10.74 11.28
C ALA A 115 -1.62 -10.41 11.48
N ALA A 116 -2.09 -9.30 10.91
CA ALA A 116 -3.52 -8.94 10.94
C ALA A 116 -4.43 -9.91 10.17
N GLY A 117 -3.89 -10.75 9.29
CA GLY A 117 -4.68 -11.73 8.54
C GLY A 117 -5.32 -11.16 7.27
N TRP A 118 -6.42 -11.77 6.83
CA TRP A 118 -7.11 -11.53 5.55
C TRP A 118 -6.20 -11.73 4.33
N ASP A 119 -6.05 -10.75 3.47
CA ASP A 119 -5.26 -10.82 2.23
C ASP A 119 -3.78 -10.47 2.52
N THR A 120 -3.11 -11.37 3.22
CA THR A 120 -1.80 -11.11 3.86
C THR A 120 -0.69 -10.79 2.86
N ASP A 121 -0.66 -11.46 1.72
CA ASP A 121 0.34 -11.28 0.67
C ASP A 121 0.16 -9.93 -0.04
N CYS A 122 -1.07 -9.58 -0.44
CA CYS A 122 -1.37 -8.27 -1.03
C CYS A 122 -1.14 -7.13 -0.04
N ASN A 123 -1.57 -7.28 1.22
CA ASN A 123 -1.37 -6.27 2.25
C ASN A 123 0.12 -6.06 2.55
N GLY A 124 0.87 -7.15 2.73
CA GLY A 124 2.32 -7.10 2.96
C GLY A 124 3.07 -6.45 1.79
N ALA A 125 2.71 -6.79 0.54
CA ALA A 125 3.30 -6.19 -0.65
C ALA A 125 2.98 -4.69 -0.76
N THR A 126 1.72 -4.30 -0.52
CA THR A 126 1.29 -2.90 -0.57
C THR A 126 2.00 -2.06 0.50
N VAL A 127 2.04 -2.54 1.75
CA VAL A 127 2.72 -1.86 2.85
C VAL A 127 4.22 -1.75 2.58
N GLY A 128 4.87 -2.84 2.14
CA GLY A 128 6.29 -2.84 1.81
C GLY A 128 6.64 -1.86 0.68
N GLY A 129 5.82 -1.82 -0.37
CA GLY A 129 5.99 -0.88 -1.49
C GLY A 129 5.82 0.59 -1.06
N LEU A 130 4.76 0.90 -0.30
CA LEU A 130 4.52 2.25 0.23
C LEU A 130 5.62 2.69 1.21
N PHE A 131 6.06 1.78 2.09
CA PHE A 131 7.16 2.06 3.00
C PHE A 131 8.46 2.38 2.25
N GLY A 132 8.77 1.62 1.18
CA GLY A 132 9.96 1.87 0.34
C GLY A 132 10.01 3.28 -0.24
N LEU A 133 8.87 3.91 -0.49
CA LEU A 133 8.79 5.29 -0.99
C LEU A 133 9.14 6.35 0.08
N THR A 134 9.16 5.98 1.36
CA THR A 134 9.54 6.92 2.45
C THR A 134 11.03 7.23 2.49
N GLY A 135 11.86 6.46 1.78
CA GLY A 135 13.33 6.56 1.85
C GLY A 135 13.93 6.09 3.18
N LYS A 136 13.13 5.53 4.09
CA LYS A 136 13.63 4.97 5.35
C LYS A 136 14.37 3.65 5.12
N PRO A 137 15.32 3.28 6.00
CA PRO A 137 16.09 2.05 5.84
C PRO A 137 15.21 0.79 5.84
N ILE A 138 15.50 -0.13 4.93
CA ILE A 138 14.96 -1.49 4.92
C ILE A 138 16.05 -2.41 5.49
N PRO A 139 15.79 -3.18 6.56
CA PRO A 139 16.81 -4.06 7.15
C PRO A 139 17.31 -5.10 6.15
N GLU A 140 18.62 -5.33 6.14
CA GLU A 140 19.28 -6.28 5.21
C GLU A 140 18.73 -7.71 5.31
N SER A 141 18.19 -8.10 6.47
CA SER A 141 17.53 -9.39 6.66
C SER A 141 16.37 -9.64 5.68
N TRP A 142 15.72 -8.56 5.21
CA TRP A 142 14.63 -8.64 4.24
C TRP A 142 15.12 -8.72 2.78
N THR A 143 16.25 -8.08 2.47
CA THR A 143 16.77 -7.98 1.09
C THR A 143 17.82 -9.03 0.76
N ARG A 144 18.61 -9.46 1.77
CA ARG A 144 19.69 -10.46 1.57
C ARG A 144 19.24 -11.77 0.92
N PRO A 145 18.05 -12.35 1.23
CA PRO A 145 17.60 -13.58 0.56
C PRO A 145 17.43 -13.45 -0.95
N TRP A 146 17.17 -12.25 -1.47
CA TRP A 146 16.96 -12.01 -2.91
C TRP A 146 18.25 -11.92 -3.71
N GLN A 147 19.40 -11.70 -3.04
CA GLN A 147 20.70 -11.53 -3.69
C GLN A 147 20.68 -10.50 -4.84
N GLY A 148 19.91 -9.41 -4.65
CA GLY A 148 19.74 -8.36 -5.65
C GLY A 148 18.92 -8.75 -6.89
N ARG A 149 18.13 -9.83 -6.82
CA ARG A 149 17.34 -10.34 -7.94
C ARG A 149 15.86 -10.42 -7.59
N VAL A 150 15.01 -10.32 -8.61
CA VAL A 150 13.55 -10.44 -8.48
C VAL A 150 13.03 -11.46 -9.49
N GLY A 151 12.18 -12.39 -9.05
CA GLY A 151 11.45 -13.32 -9.90
C GLY A 151 10.30 -12.62 -10.63
N LEU A 152 10.10 -12.96 -11.90
CA LEU A 152 9.10 -12.34 -12.75
C LEU A 152 8.22 -13.41 -13.41
N GLY A 153 6.91 -13.12 -13.50
CA GLY A 153 5.94 -13.90 -14.25
C GLY A 153 5.74 -13.43 -15.70
N LEU A 154 6.65 -12.62 -16.25
CA LEU A 154 6.53 -12.07 -17.59
C LEU A 154 7.09 -13.04 -18.64
N ALA A 155 6.43 -13.13 -19.80
CA ALA A 155 6.90 -13.95 -20.91
C ALA A 155 8.32 -13.53 -21.35
N GLY A 156 9.22 -14.49 -21.43
CA GLY A 156 10.63 -14.28 -21.78
C GLY A 156 11.53 -13.83 -20.63
N TYR A 157 10.98 -13.66 -19.41
CA TYR A 157 11.76 -13.31 -18.22
C TYR A 157 11.35 -14.23 -17.06
N SER A 158 12.31 -14.88 -16.44
CA SER A 158 12.12 -15.66 -15.21
C SER A 158 12.62 -14.89 -13.99
N GLU A 159 13.67 -14.11 -14.17
CA GLU A 159 14.36 -13.38 -13.13
C GLU A 159 15.15 -12.21 -13.72
N LEU A 160 15.21 -11.09 -13.02
CA LEU A 160 16.06 -9.93 -13.37
C LEU A 160 16.83 -9.42 -12.14
N PRO A 161 18.02 -8.80 -12.33
CA PRO A 161 18.61 -7.94 -11.32
C PRO A 161 17.67 -6.78 -10.99
N VAL A 162 17.54 -6.46 -9.70
CA VAL A 162 16.68 -5.35 -9.25
C VAL A 162 17.15 -4.03 -9.85
N ASP A 163 18.48 -3.80 -9.91
CA ASP A 163 19.05 -2.57 -10.46
C ASP A 163 18.70 -2.40 -11.95
N ASP A 164 18.74 -3.47 -12.75
CA ASP A 164 18.32 -3.42 -14.16
C ASP A 164 16.84 -3.00 -14.30
N LEU A 165 15.98 -3.52 -13.42
CA LEU A 165 14.55 -3.16 -13.42
C LEU A 165 14.36 -1.69 -13.04
N VAL A 166 15.08 -1.21 -12.04
CA VAL A 166 15.08 0.20 -11.60
C VAL A 166 15.54 1.12 -12.73
N ASP A 167 16.69 0.83 -13.35
CA ASP A 167 17.25 1.65 -14.42
C ASP A 167 16.32 1.73 -15.63
N ARG A 168 15.71 0.63 -16.03
CA ARG A 168 14.72 0.60 -17.12
C ARG A 168 13.47 1.41 -16.76
N THR A 169 12.98 1.31 -15.53
CA THR A 169 11.82 2.07 -15.06
C THR A 169 12.11 3.57 -15.05
N VAL A 170 13.26 3.98 -14.54
CA VAL A 170 13.71 5.38 -14.53
C VAL A 170 13.88 5.91 -15.96
N ALA A 171 14.45 5.10 -16.87
CA ALA A 171 14.59 5.50 -18.28
C ALA A 171 13.24 5.80 -18.93
N VAL A 172 12.23 4.94 -18.70
CA VAL A 172 10.86 5.17 -19.20
C VAL A 172 10.25 6.41 -18.56
N ALA A 173 10.36 6.58 -17.25
CA ALA A 173 9.80 7.75 -16.54
C ALA A 173 10.35 9.08 -17.08
N ARG A 174 11.64 9.12 -17.45
CA ARG A 174 12.27 10.31 -18.05
C ARG A 174 11.73 10.66 -19.45
N THR A 175 11.15 9.70 -20.16
CA THR A 175 10.52 9.96 -21.48
C THR A 175 9.11 10.55 -21.38
N LEU A 176 8.52 10.52 -20.18
CA LEU A 176 7.15 10.99 -19.93
C LEU A 176 7.11 12.39 -19.29
N GLN A 177 8.25 12.97 -19.01
CA GLN A 177 8.41 14.35 -18.52
C GLN A 177 8.60 15.33 -19.68
#